data_da2f97ece68ade817b8a03ea1372a03e
#
_entry.id   da2f97ece68ade817b8a03ea1372a03e
#
_cell.length_a   1.000
_cell.length_b   1.000
_cell.length_c   1.000
_cell.angle_alpha   90.00
_cell.angle_beta   90.00
_cell.angle_gamma   90.00
#
_symmetry.space_group_name_H-M   'P 1'
#
loop_
_entity.id
_entity.type
_entity.pdbx_description
1 polymer ?
#
loop_
_entity_poly.entity_id
_entity_poly.type
_entity_poly.pdbx_seq_one_letter_code
_entity_poly.pdbx_strand_id
1 'polypeptide(L)'
;MQNDEPPTGTPRQRVCFTMNVRPDRIDDYLAAHEHVWPDMLDALRETGWSNYSLFMQPGTGLVVGYVETDNFDRAHELMAQTAVNSRWQASMAQYFADPTAGPDTTMSRLDHYFHLA
;
A
#
# COMPACT_ATOMS: atom_id res chain seq x y z
N MET A 1 -20.30 -15.68 -26.46
CA MET A 1 -19.56 -15.70 -25.23
C MET A 1 -19.38 -14.30 -24.67
N GLN A 2 -19.62 -14.18 -23.43
CA GLN A 2 -19.49 -12.92 -22.71
C GLN A 2 -18.03 -12.48 -22.65
N ASN A 3 -17.79 -11.23 -22.94
CA ASN A 3 -16.49 -10.64 -22.69
C ASN A 3 -16.42 -10.21 -21.23
N ASP A 4 -15.52 -10.80 -20.49
CA ASP A 4 -15.39 -10.53 -19.06
C ASP A 4 -14.47 -9.36 -18.77
N GLU A 5 -13.96 -8.71 -19.80
CA GLU A 5 -13.07 -7.59 -19.63
C GLU A 5 -13.83 -6.40 -19.07
N PRO A 6 -13.33 -5.78 -17.97
CA PRO A 6 -14.02 -4.64 -17.38
C PRO A 6 -13.94 -3.42 -18.29
N PRO A 7 -14.83 -2.43 -18.10
CA PRO A 7 -14.73 -1.16 -18.80
C PRO A 7 -13.37 -0.52 -18.61
N THR A 8 -12.97 0.33 -19.58
CA THR A 8 -11.73 1.08 -19.47
C THR A 8 -11.68 1.87 -18.16
N GLY A 9 -10.59 1.72 -17.42
CA GLY A 9 -10.39 2.38 -16.13
C GLY A 9 -10.87 1.58 -14.92
N THR A 10 -11.55 0.45 -15.14
CA THR A 10 -11.96 -0.42 -14.04
C THR A 10 -10.79 -1.31 -13.65
N PRO A 11 -10.36 -1.30 -12.37
CA PRO A 11 -9.28 -2.18 -11.91
C PRO A 11 -9.63 -3.65 -12.06
N ARG A 12 -8.64 -4.46 -12.40
CA ARG A 12 -8.80 -5.90 -12.55
C ARG A 12 -8.42 -6.69 -11.31
N GLN A 13 -7.59 -6.10 -10.45
CA GLN A 13 -7.08 -6.78 -9.25
C GLN A 13 -7.55 -6.05 -8.00
N ARG A 14 -7.96 -6.84 -7.04
CA ARG A 14 -8.15 -6.39 -5.65
C ARG A 14 -7.06 -7.06 -4.84
N VAL A 15 -6.18 -6.24 -4.26
CA VAL A 15 -5.00 -6.74 -3.57
C VAL A 15 -5.05 -6.33 -2.11
N CYS A 16 -4.84 -7.30 -1.23
CA CYS A 16 -4.77 -7.06 0.20
C CYS A 16 -3.41 -7.57 0.71
N PHE A 17 -2.81 -6.82 1.63
CA PHE A 17 -1.51 -7.20 2.18
C PHE A 17 -1.42 -6.76 3.64
N THR A 18 -0.46 -7.32 4.35
CA THR A 18 -0.21 -6.97 5.74
C THR A 18 1.21 -6.47 5.93
N MET A 19 1.38 -5.61 6.94
CA MET A 19 2.68 -5.15 7.41
C MET A 19 2.60 -5.08 8.93
N ASN A 20 3.74 -4.97 9.60
CA ASN A 20 3.75 -4.89 11.05
C ASN A 20 4.57 -3.68 11.49
N VAL A 21 3.88 -2.71 12.09
CA VAL A 21 4.48 -1.54 12.71
C VAL A 21 4.88 -1.91 14.14
N ARG A 22 6.00 -1.39 14.62
CA ARG A 22 6.40 -1.58 16.01
C ARG A 22 5.30 -1.07 16.93
N PRO A 23 4.86 -1.89 17.91
CA PRO A 23 3.76 -1.47 18.79
C PRO A 23 4.04 -0.19 19.57
N ASP A 24 5.30 0.10 19.87
CA ASP A 24 5.70 1.33 20.57
C ASP A 24 5.74 2.56 19.66
N ARG A 25 5.51 2.39 18.35
CA ARG A 25 5.58 3.48 17.38
C ARG A 25 4.26 3.67 16.61
N ILE A 26 3.17 3.03 17.03
CA ILE A 26 1.89 3.09 16.31
C ILE A 26 1.39 4.53 16.20
N ASP A 27 1.39 5.29 17.30
CA ASP A 27 0.84 6.64 17.30
C ASP A 27 1.61 7.56 16.35
N ASP A 28 2.94 7.46 16.33
CA ASP A 28 3.77 8.26 15.43
C ASP A 28 3.55 7.85 13.96
N TYR A 29 3.40 6.55 13.71
CA TYR A 29 3.11 6.05 12.36
C TYR A 29 1.77 6.58 11.85
N LEU A 30 0.74 6.54 12.69
CA LEU A 30 -0.58 7.05 12.31
C LEU A 30 -0.55 8.55 12.08
N ALA A 31 0.16 9.29 12.93
CA ALA A 31 0.30 10.74 12.77
C ALA A 31 0.96 11.09 11.43
N ALA A 32 1.95 10.32 11.01
CA ALA A 32 2.63 10.55 9.73
C ALA A 32 1.67 10.38 8.54
N HIS A 33 0.61 9.61 8.69
CA HIS A 33 -0.38 9.38 7.63
C HIS A 33 -1.53 10.38 7.64
N GLU A 34 -1.61 11.28 8.61
CA GLU A 34 -2.63 12.32 8.61
C GLU A 34 -2.42 13.32 7.48
N HIS A 35 -1.15 13.51 7.08
CA HIS A 35 -0.76 14.45 6.04
C HIS A 35 0.26 13.81 5.11
N VAL A 36 -0.20 12.85 4.32
CA VAL A 36 0.65 12.24 3.30
C VAL A 36 1.05 13.31 2.28
N TRP A 37 2.30 13.32 1.89
CA TRP A 37 2.84 14.33 0.98
C TRP A 37 2.07 14.38 -0.33
N PRO A 38 1.70 15.56 -0.84
CA PRO A 38 0.94 15.66 -2.10
C PRO A 38 1.61 14.98 -3.28
N ASP A 39 2.94 15.09 -3.42
CA ASP A 39 3.66 14.44 -4.50
C ASP A 39 3.68 12.92 -4.35
N MET A 40 3.61 12.39 -3.12
CA MET A 40 3.47 10.97 -2.88
C MET A 40 2.10 10.46 -3.32
N LEU A 41 1.04 11.23 -3.03
CA LEU A 41 -0.31 10.89 -3.48
C LEU A 41 -0.39 10.88 -5.01
N ASP A 42 0.21 11.88 -5.65
CA ASP A 42 0.26 11.95 -7.11
C ASP A 42 1.00 10.75 -7.70
N ALA A 43 2.14 10.38 -7.11
CA ALA A 43 2.91 9.24 -7.59
C ALA A 43 2.11 7.94 -7.47
N LEU A 44 1.37 7.75 -6.40
CA LEU A 44 0.51 6.58 -6.24
C LEU A 44 -0.53 6.51 -7.35
N ARG A 45 -1.21 7.63 -7.64
CA ARG A 45 -2.20 7.66 -8.71
C ARG A 45 -1.58 7.38 -10.08
N GLU A 46 -0.44 8.00 -10.36
CA GLU A 46 0.24 7.88 -11.65
C GLU A 46 0.78 6.48 -11.90
N THR A 47 1.13 5.75 -10.85
CA THR A 47 1.67 4.40 -10.98
C THR A 47 0.60 3.31 -10.88
N GLY A 48 -0.68 3.68 -10.79
CA GLY A 48 -1.77 2.73 -10.89
C GLY A 48 -2.40 2.28 -9.60
N TRP A 49 -2.14 2.98 -8.49
CA TRP A 49 -2.79 2.69 -7.21
C TRP A 49 -4.10 3.45 -7.13
N SER A 50 -5.19 2.74 -6.93
CA SER A 50 -6.50 3.35 -6.79
C SER A 50 -7.28 2.65 -5.68
N ASN A 51 -8.24 3.36 -5.12
CA ASN A 51 -9.07 2.85 -4.02
C ASN A 51 -8.21 2.19 -2.95
N TYR A 52 -7.15 2.88 -2.56
CA TYR A 52 -6.11 2.37 -1.66
C TYR A 52 -6.41 2.80 -0.23
N SER A 53 -6.56 1.83 0.66
CA SER A 53 -6.85 2.07 2.08
C SER A 53 -5.90 1.29 2.97
N LEU A 54 -5.55 1.88 4.09
CA LEU A 54 -4.75 1.22 5.12
C LEU A 54 -5.56 1.16 6.40
N PHE A 55 -5.50 0.02 7.07
CA PHE A 55 -6.20 -0.21 8.33
C PHE A 55 -5.19 -0.67 9.38
N MET A 56 -5.35 -0.19 10.61
CA MET A 56 -4.50 -0.57 11.73
C MET A 56 -5.31 -1.36 12.74
N GLN A 57 -4.85 -2.54 13.13
CA GLN A 57 -5.44 -3.24 14.26
C GLN A 57 -4.94 -2.55 15.55
N PRO A 58 -5.85 -1.98 16.35
CA PRO A 58 -5.43 -1.23 17.54
C PRO A 58 -4.56 -2.05 18.47
N GLY A 59 -3.49 -1.46 18.96
CA GLY A 59 -2.63 -2.03 19.97
C GLY A 59 -1.66 -3.10 19.50
N THR A 60 -1.81 -3.62 18.29
CA THR A 60 -0.96 -4.72 17.80
C THR A 60 0.09 -4.30 16.80
N GLY A 61 -0.16 -3.23 16.06
CA GLY A 61 0.73 -2.79 14.98
C GLY A 61 0.49 -3.50 13.67
N LEU A 62 -0.49 -4.40 13.59
CA LEU A 62 -0.82 -5.04 12.32
C LEU A 62 -1.50 -4.03 11.40
N VAL A 63 -0.93 -3.81 10.24
CA VAL A 63 -1.51 -2.97 9.18
C VAL A 63 -2.06 -3.89 8.10
N VAL A 64 -3.29 -3.60 7.68
CA VAL A 64 -3.91 -4.26 6.53
C VAL A 64 -4.10 -3.22 5.45
N GLY A 65 -3.52 -3.47 4.26
CA GLY A 65 -3.68 -2.59 3.11
C GLY A 65 -4.58 -3.22 2.07
N TYR A 66 -5.39 -2.38 1.42
CA TYR A 66 -6.25 -2.79 0.32
C TYR A 66 -6.08 -1.82 -0.82
N VAL A 67 -5.91 -2.33 -2.02
CA VAL A 67 -5.73 -1.50 -3.22
C VAL A 67 -6.36 -2.17 -4.43
N GLU A 68 -6.85 -1.35 -5.34
CA GLU A 68 -7.34 -1.79 -6.64
C GLU A 68 -6.40 -1.27 -7.72
N THR A 69 -6.03 -2.15 -8.64
CA THR A 69 -5.07 -1.81 -9.69
C THR A 69 -5.21 -2.78 -10.86
N ASP A 70 -4.74 -2.39 -12.02
CA ASP A 70 -4.71 -3.27 -13.17
C ASP A 70 -3.65 -4.35 -13.03
N ASN A 71 -2.52 -4.03 -12.38
CA ASN A 71 -1.41 -4.97 -12.23
C ASN A 71 -0.60 -4.53 -11.00
N PHE A 72 -0.75 -5.26 -9.91
CA PHE A 72 -0.11 -4.88 -8.66
C PHE A 72 1.42 -4.95 -8.73
N ASP A 73 1.95 -6.00 -9.36
CA ASP A 73 3.40 -6.15 -9.45
C ASP A 73 4.02 -4.96 -10.21
N ARG A 74 3.37 -4.53 -11.29
CA ARG A 74 3.82 -3.38 -12.05
C ARG A 74 3.66 -2.08 -11.25
N ALA A 75 2.53 -1.90 -10.59
CA ALA A 75 2.29 -0.70 -9.79
C ALA A 75 3.32 -0.58 -8.66
N HIS A 76 3.62 -1.68 -7.99
CA HIS A 76 4.64 -1.73 -6.94
C HIS A 76 6.02 -1.40 -7.50
N GLU A 77 6.36 -2.00 -8.64
CA GLU A 77 7.65 -1.75 -9.29
C GLU A 77 7.80 -0.29 -9.73
N LEU A 78 6.75 0.29 -10.33
CA LEU A 78 6.79 1.68 -10.75
C LEU A 78 6.96 2.62 -9.57
N MET A 79 6.29 2.36 -8.45
CA MET A 79 6.48 3.16 -7.24
C MET A 79 7.91 3.07 -6.73
N ALA A 80 8.51 1.88 -6.77
CA ALA A 80 9.88 1.67 -6.30
C ALA A 80 10.89 2.52 -7.08
N GLN A 81 10.54 2.95 -8.29
CA GLN A 81 11.42 3.76 -9.15
C GLN A 81 11.26 5.26 -8.93
N THR A 82 10.29 5.70 -8.11
CA THR A 82 10.07 7.13 -7.89
C THR A 82 10.94 7.67 -6.75
N ALA A 83 11.45 8.89 -6.94
CA ALA A 83 12.25 9.54 -5.91
C ALA A 83 11.43 9.84 -4.66
N VAL A 84 10.16 10.24 -4.84
CA VAL A 84 9.30 10.57 -3.70
C VAL A 84 9.04 9.33 -2.85
N ASN A 85 8.84 8.17 -3.47
CA ASN A 85 8.65 6.94 -2.71
C ASN A 85 9.91 6.54 -1.95
N SER A 86 11.08 6.73 -2.54
CA SER A 86 12.33 6.45 -1.84
C SER A 86 12.44 7.27 -0.56
N ARG A 87 12.08 8.57 -0.62
CA ARG A 87 12.07 9.42 0.57
C ARG A 87 11.02 8.98 1.58
N TRP A 88 9.83 8.61 1.10
CA TRP A 88 8.75 8.13 1.96
C TRP A 88 9.13 6.84 2.68
N GLN A 89 9.68 5.87 1.96
CA GLN A 89 10.12 4.60 2.53
C GLN A 89 11.20 4.81 3.59
N ALA A 90 12.17 5.68 3.32
CA ALA A 90 13.21 6.01 4.28
C ALA A 90 12.63 6.66 5.54
N SER A 91 11.64 7.54 5.38
CA SER A 91 10.98 8.19 6.52
C SER A 91 10.16 7.20 7.34
N MET A 92 9.51 6.23 6.70
CA MET A 92 8.64 5.27 7.39
C MET A 92 9.41 4.11 8.04
N ALA A 93 10.62 3.83 7.59
CA ALA A 93 11.39 2.68 8.06
C ALA A 93 11.58 2.66 9.58
N GLN A 94 11.65 3.82 10.20
CA GLN A 94 11.81 3.94 11.67
C GLN A 94 10.66 3.30 12.46
N TYR A 95 9.51 3.12 11.85
CA TYR A 95 8.33 2.58 12.52
C TYR A 95 8.24 1.06 12.42
N PHE A 96 9.14 0.44 11.66
CA PHE A 96 9.14 -1.01 11.43
C PHE A 96 10.29 -1.67 12.19
N ALA A 97 10.20 -3.00 12.37
CA ALA A 97 11.18 -3.73 13.18
C ALA A 97 12.60 -3.62 12.61
N ASP A 98 12.72 -3.61 11.28
CA ASP A 98 14.00 -3.42 10.61
C ASP A 98 14.03 -1.99 10.03
N PRO A 99 14.76 -1.05 10.65
CA PRO A 99 14.78 0.33 10.17
C PRO A 99 15.53 0.53 8.85
N THR A 100 16.19 -0.51 8.33
CA THR A 100 16.83 -0.46 7.02
C THR A 100 15.90 -0.89 5.89
N ALA A 101 14.74 -1.46 6.24
CA ALA A 101 13.75 -1.91 5.26
C ALA A 101 12.52 -1.02 5.32
N GLY A 102 12.15 -0.42 4.20
CA GLY A 102 10.91 0.37 4.12
C GLY A 102 9.67 -0.52 4.08
N PRO A 103 8.47 0.08 4.24
CA PRO A 103 7.21 -0.66 4.21
C PRO A 103 7.05 -1.56 2.99
N ASP A 104 7.46 -1.09 1.81
CA ASP A 104 7.28 -1.82 0.55
C ASP A 104 7.97 -3.17 0.55
N THR A 105 9.07 -3.33 1.29
CA THR A 105 9.82 -4.58 1.33
C THR A 105 9.31 -5.52 2.41
N THR A 106 8.38 -5.08 3.25
CA THR A 106 7.84 -5.87 4.35
C THR A 106 6.40 -6.32 4.11
N MET A 107 5.82 -5.97 2.97
CA MET A 107 4.46 -6.35 2.62
C MET A 107 4.33 -7.86 2.45
N SER A 108 3.31 -8.43 3.11
CA SER A 108 2.94 -9.82 2.94
C SER A 108 1.59 -9.87 2.26
N ARG A 109 1.58 -10.32 1.00
CA ARG A 109 0.36 -10.34 0.19
C ARG A 109 -0.56 -11.48 0.61
N LEU A 110 -1.85 -11.17 0.75
CA LEU A 110 -2.87 -12.15 1.09
C LEU A 110 -3.52 -12.67 -0.19
N ASP A 111 -3.98 -13.92 -0.14
CA ASP A 111 -4.69 -14.51 -1.27
C ASP A 111 -6.14 -14.06 -1.28
N HIS A 112 -6.59 -13.54 -2.40
CA HIS A 112 -7.99 -13.18 -2.60
C HIS A 112 -8.76 -14.46 -2.97
N TYR A 113 -9.71 -14.87 -2.14
CA TYR A 113 -10.42 -16.13 -2.39
C TYR A 113 -11.93 -16.00 -2.50
N PHE A 114 -12.49 -14.84 -2.24
CA PHE A 114 -13.94 -14.66 -2.35
C PHE A 114 -14.27 -13.19 -2.56
N HIS A 115 -15.22 -12.91 -3.43
CA HIS A 115 -15.76 -11.58 -3.65
C HIS A 115 -17.24 -11.69 -4.02
N LEU A 116 -18.08 -10.92 -3.36
CA LEU A 116 -19.48 -10.74 -3.72
C LEU A 116 -19.66 -9.33 -4.28
N ALA A 117 -20.12 -9.25 -5.53
CA ALA A 117 -20.37 -7.96 -6.18
C ALA A 117 -21.66 -7.31 -5.64
#